data_be5246d9609e072289017b0e94e63428
#
_entry.id   be5246d9609e072289017b0e94e63428
#
_cell.length_a   1.000
_cell.length_b   1.000
_cell.length_c   1.000
_cell.angle_alpha   90.00
_cell.angle_beta   90.00
_cell.angle_gamma   90.00
#
_symmetry.space_group_name_H-M   'P 1'
#
loop_
_entity.id
_entity.type
_entity.pdbx_description
1 polymer ?
#
loop_
_entity_poly.entity_id
_entity_poly.type
_entity_poly.pdbx_seq_one_letter_code
_entity_poly.pdbx_strand_id
1 'polypeptide(L)'
;MKRFFVKSRFFNAFLAASVLCLAIACEDVTGYKDSPVDGYVSPKNFSVSGCKSTTRGLFEDETIEYKARENGLLRITHNNAVFECSVVRIYAEMTVNGHTYIIEEKAQEGPISVNCVCPYDLGYDIGPLTEGEEYSVSIRRGKSEESEVAKFIFTYSPTVKGQISRK
;
A
#
# COMPACT_ATOMS: atom_id res chain seq x y z
N MET A 1 86.83 -3.83 4.77
CA MET A 1 87.00 -2.54 5.49
C MET A 1 85.61 -1.89 5.64
N LYS A 2 85.33 -1.54 6.93
CA LYS A 2 84.35 -0.49 7.38
C LYS A 2 82.89 -0.72 7.10
N ARG A 3 82.16 -1.09 8.13
CA ARG A 3 81.44 -0.36 9.23
C ARG A 3 79.97 -0.13 8.87
N PHE A 4 79.15 -0.88 9.58
CA PHE A 4 78.22 -0.45 10.63
C PHE A 4 77.51 0.92 10.40
N PHE A 5 76.19 0.89 10.32
CA PHE A 5 75.40 1.72 11.23
C PHE A 5 73.95 1.19 11.34
N VAL A 6 73.68 0.68 12.51
CA VAL A 6 72.33 0.49 13.05
C VAL A 6 71.82 1.86 13.43
N LYS A 7 70.60 2.19 13.04
CA LYS A 7 69.80 3.21 13.73
C LYS A 7 68.34 2.77 13.86
N SER A 8 68.13 2.22 15.03
CA SER A 8 66.88 2.20 15.72
C SER A 8 66.31 3.61 15.91
N ARG A 9 65.09 3.88 15.61
CA ARG A 9 64.28 4.95 16.26
C ARG A 9 62.81 4.70 16.17
N PHE A 10 62.31 4.43 17.35
CA PHE A 10 61.14 5.00 18.01
C PHE A 10 59.78 4.71 17.43
N PHE A 11 59.17 3.78 18.10
CA PHE A 11 57.86 3.86 18.72
C PHE A 11 57.26 5.27 18.69
N ASN A 12 56.19 5.43 17.90
CA ASN A 12 55.18 6.41 18.22
C ASN A 12 53.83 5.67 18.22
N ALA A 13 53.43 5.36 19.43
CA ALA A 13 52.07 4.95 19.74
C ALA A 13 51.17 6.17 19.51
N PHE A 14 50.49 6.21 18.37
CA PHE A 14 49.35 7.08 18.19
C PHE A 14 48.12 6.34 18.66
N LEU A 15 47.71 6.69 19.85
CA LEU A 15 46.41 6.40 20.43
C LEU A 15 45.41 7.19 19.61
N ALA A 16 44.89 6.60 18.51
CA ALA A 16 43.72 7.10 17.83
C ALA A 16 42.53 6.63 18.64
N ALA A 17 42.02 7.51 19.48
CA ALA A 17 40.69 7.37 20.08
C ALA A 17 39.65 7.32 18.97
N SER A 18 39.24 6.10 18.60
CA SER A 18 38.11 5.88 17.75
C SER A 18 36.87 6.32 18.52
N VAL A 19 36.44 7.55 18.27
CA VAL A 19 35.07 7.98 18.61
C VAL A 19 34.12 7.16 17.76
N LEU A 20 33.65 6.07 18.33
CA LEU A 20 32.59 5.27 17.80
C LEU A 20 31.30 6.11 17.91
N CYS A 21 31.04 6.93 16.88
CA CYS A 21 29.72 7.50 16.68
C CYS A 21 28.75 6.34 16.46
N LEU A 22 28.09 5.91 17.53
CA LEU A 22 26.87 5.17 17.47
C LEU A 22 25.82 6.08 16.77
N ALA A 23 25.80 6.03 15.45
CA ALA A 23 24.66 6.45 14.68
C ALA A 23 23.55 5.47 15.08
N ILE A 24 22.73 5.88 16.04
CA ILE A 24 21.42 5.27 16.26
C ILE A 24 20.65 5.64 15.00
N ALA A 25 20.72 4.75 14.00
CA ALA A 25 19.78 4.75 12.91
C ALA A 25 18.43 4.53 13.59
N CYS A 26 17.61 5.58 13.64
CA CYS A 26 16.17 5.39 13.79
C CYS A 26 15.75 4.55 12.59
N GLU A 27 15.70 3.24 12.75
CA GLU A 27 14.97 2.39 11.85
C GLU A 27 13.51 2.82 11.96
N ASP A 28 13.03 3.44 10.88
CA ASP A 28 11.62 3.62 10.65
C ASP A 28 10.94 2.26 10.83
N VAL A 29 10.19 2.12 11.93
CA VAL A 29 9.39 0.93 12.24
C VAL A 29 8.17 0.84 11.30
N THR A 30 8.32 1.25 10.05
CA THR A 30 7.33 1.05 8.98
C THR A 30 7.62 -0.20 8.14
N GLY A 31 8.60 -0.98 8.54
CA GLY A 31 8.97 -2.22 7.84
C GLY A 31 8.17 -3.44 8.31
N TYR A 32 6.85 -3.40 8.29
CA TYR A 32 6.09 -4.64 8.21
C TYR A 32 6.32 -5.22 6.80
N LYS A 33 7.25 -6.17 6.71
CA LYS A 33 7.41 -7.00 5.51
C LYS A 33 6.15 -7.84 5.38
N ASP A 34 5.29 -7.43 4.45
CA ASP A 34 4.22 -8.29 3.93
C ASP A 34 4.88 -9.54 3.33
N SER A 35 5.00 -10.60 4.12
CA SER A 35 5.27 -11.92 3.58
C SER A 35 4.02 -12.32 2.82
N PRO A 36 4.10 -12.66 1.53
CA PRO A 36 2.95 -13.12 0.78
C PRO A 36 2.46 -14.42 1.41
N VAL A 37 1.33 -14.37 2.07
CA VAL A 37 0.60 -15.57 2.47
C VAL A 37 -0.11 -16.05 1.22
N ASP A 38 0.28 -17.23 0.74
CA ASP A 38 -0.30 -18.01 -0.36
C ASP A 38 -1.22 -17.25 -1.34
N GLY A 39 -0.63 -16.74 -2.44
CA GLY A 39 -1.38 -16.28 -3.60
C GLY A 39 -1.94 -14.86 -3.54
N TYR A 40 -1.82 -14.18 -2.43
CA TYR A 40 -2.25 -12.78 -2.28
C TYR A 40 -1.07 -11.82 -2.45
N VAL A 41 -1.28 -10.78 -3.23
CA VAL A 41 -0.32 -9.68 -3.43
C VAL A 41 -0.96 -8.39 -2.94
N SER A 42 -0.22 -7.59 -2.18
CA SER A 42 -0.69 -6.24 -1.85
C SER A 42 -0.69 -5.37 -3.12
N PRO A 43 -1.78 -4.64 -3.42
CA PRO A 43 -1.77 -3.69 -4.51
C PRO A 43 -0.74 -2.59 -4.26
N LYS A 44 -0.16 -2.06 -5.34
CA LYS A 44 0.90 -1.03 -5.25
C LYS A 44 0.31 0.31 -4.79
N ASN A 45 1.15 1.13 -4.16
CA ASN A 45 0.81 2.51 -3.77
C ASN A 45 -0.53 2.62 -3.01
N PHE A 46 -0.79 1.68 -2.09
CA PHE A 46 -1.97 1.70 -1.26
C PHE A 46 -1.98 2.94 -0.37
N SER A 47 -3.12 3.60 -0.31
CA SER A 47 -3.33 4.81 0.50
C SER A 47 -4.72 4.81 1.11
N VAL A 48 -4.85 5.35 2.31
CA VAL A 48 -6.12 5.50 3.04
C VAL A 48 -6.20 6.93 3.55
N SER A 49 -7.36 7.58 3.39
CA SER A 49 -7.62 8.87 4.02
C SER A 49 -7.86 8.71 5.53
N GLY A 50 -7.91 9.81 6.26
CA GLY A 50 -8.54 9.81 7.58
C GLY A 50 -10.06 9.54 7.48
N CYS A 51 -10.67 9.18 8.62
CA CYS A 51 -12.12 9.12 8.73
C CYS A 51 -12.72 10.47 8.36
N LYS A 52 -13.64 10.48 7.40
CA LYS A 52 -14.36 11.69 7.01
C LYS A 52 -15.50 11.94 7.99
N SER A 53 -15.46 13.09 8.66
CA SER A 53 -16.56 13.48 9.53
C SER A 53 -17.78 13.82 8.67
N THR A 54 -18.88 13.09 8.87
CA THR A 54 -20.14 13.39 8.22
C THR A 54 -20.91 14.43 9.03
N THR A 55 -21.03 15.63 8.50
CA THR A 55 -21.90 16.65 9.05
C THR A 55 -23.35 16.20 8.75
N ARG A 56 -24.14 15.84 9.77
CA ARG A 56 -25.55 15.49 9.70
C ARG A 56 -25.95 14.10 9.17
N GLY A 57 -25.08 13.09 9.25
CA GLY A 57 -25.47 11.69 8.97
C GLY A 57 -25.82 11.38 7.51
N LEU A 58 -25.55 12.27 6.58
CA LEU A 58 -25.64 12.02 5.15
C LEU A 58 -24.30 11.56 4.65
N PHE A 59 -24.17 10.28 4.31
CA PHE A 59 -23.01 9.76 3.59
C PHE A 59 -23.15 10.15 2.12
N GLU A 60 -22.06 10.65 1.52
CA GLU A 60 -21.99 10.74 0.07
C GLU A 60 -21.98 9.32 -0.53
N ASP A 61 -22.42 9.21 -1.77
CA ASP A 61 -22.48 7.92 -2.47
C ASP A 61 -21.07 7.30 -2.54
N GLU A 62 -21.03 6.00 -2.32
CA GLU A 62 -19.82 5.20 -2.50
C GLU A 62 -19.52 5.06 -4.00
N THR A 63 -18.34 5.48 -4.43
CA THR A 63 -17.95 5.48 -5.84
C THR A 63 -16.56 4.89 -6.06
N ILE A 64 -16.40 4.19 -7.17
CA ILE A 64 -15.11 3.68 -7.65
C ILE A 64 -14.72 4.47 -8.89
N GLU A 65 -13.61 5.16 -8.82
CA GLU A 65 -12.98 5.79 -9.97
C GLU A 65 -11.74 5.00 -10.39
N TYR A 66 -11.50 4.91 -11.70
CA TYR A 66 -10.27 4.34 -12.22
C TYR A 66 -9.69 5.20 -13.34
N LYS A 67 -8.36 5.25 -13.38
CA LYS A 67 -7.64 6.05 -14.37
C LYS A 67 -6.26 5.44 -14.66
N ALA A 68 -5.93 5.35 -15.95
CA ALA A 68 -4.60 4.94 -16.38
C ALA A 68 -3.52 5.89 -15.83
N ARG A 69 -2.38 5.30 -15.50
CA ARG A 69 -1.15 5.97 -15.12
C ARG A 69 -0.01 5.50 -16.00
N GLU A 70 1.14 6.12 -15.84
CA GLU A 70 2.38 5.72 -16.51
C GLU A 70 2.76 4.27 -16.18
N ASN A 71 3.57 3.67 -17.05
CA ASN A 71 4.12 2.31 -16.89
C ASN A 71 3.07 1.19 -16.83
N GLY A 72 1.95 1.34 -17.53
CA GLY A 72 0.91 0.31 -17.58
C GLY A 72 0.10 0.18 -16.29
N LEU A 73 0.16 1.14 -15.38
CA LEU A 73 -0.60 1.08 -14.14
C LEU A 73 -2.01 1.66 -14.32
N LEU A 74 -2.93 1.13 -13.54
CA LEU A 74 -4.27 1.71 -13.38
C LEU A 74 -4.45 2.10 -11.92
N ARG A 75 -4.65 3.39 -11.67
CA ARG A 75 -5.04 3.88 -10.35
C ARG A 75 -6.52 3.62 -10.14
N ILE A 76 -6.87 2.99 -9.04
CA ILE A 76 -8.23 2.84 -8.56
C ILE A 76 -8.37 3.69 -7.30
N THR A 77 -9.44 4.48 -7.23
CA THR A 77 -9.82 5.26 -6.04
C THR A 77 -11.22 4.86 -5.64
N HIS A 78 -11.35 4.35 -4.43
CA HIS A 78 -12.63 4.02 -3.84
C HIS A 78 -13.00 5.15 -2.87
N ASN A 79 -13.90 6.01 -3.29
CA ASN A 79 -14.36 7.15 -2.50
C ASN A 79 -15.48 6.72 -1.56
N ASN A 80 -15.43 7.21 -0.34
CA ASN A 80 -16.45 6.99 0.69
C ASN A 80 -16.67 5.51 1.06
N ALA A 81 -15.62 4.69 1.02
CA ALA A 81 -15.66 3.32 1.51
C ALA A 81 -15.99 3.29 3.01
N VAL A 82 -17.09 2.65 3.39
CA VAL A 82 -17.61 2.68 4.77
C VAL A 82 -17.02 1.53 5.58
N PHE A 83 -16.38 1.86 6.72
CA PHE A 83 -15.88 0.92 7.72
C PHE A 83 -16.33 1.33 9.12
N GLU A 84 -16.19 0.45 10.10
CA GLU A 84 -16.46 0.78 11.50
C GLU A 84 -15.46 1.84 12.02
N CYS A 85 -15.90 2.69 12.97
CA CYS A 85 -15.01 3.71 13.54
C CYS A 85 -13.89 3.12 14.42
N SER A 86 -14.04 1.88 14.87
CA SER A 86 -13.05 1.15 15.68
C SER A 86 -11.88 0.59 14.87
N VAL A 87 -11.86 0.79 13.56
CA VAL A 87 -10.82 0.28 12.68
C VAL A 87 -9.46 0.87 13.05
N VAL A 88 -8.50 -0.01 13.31
CA VAL A 88 -7.09 0.34 13.59
C VAL A 88 -6.29 0.46 12.30
N ARG A 89 -6.61 -0.39 11.31
CA ARG A 89 -5.91 -0.43 10.03
C ARG A 89 -6.88 -0.85 8.92
N ILE A 90 -6.81 -0.19 7.78
CA ILE A 90 -7.44 -0.62 6.54
C ILE A 90 -6.32 -1.03 5.58
N TYR A 91 -6.51 -2.14 4.88
CA TYR A 91 -5.55 -2.66 3.91
C TYR A 91 -6.30 -3.37 2.77
N ALA A 92 -5.61 -3.64 1.68
CA ALA A 92 -6.16 -4.40 0.57
C ALA A 92 -5.25 -5.57 0.22
N GLU A 93 -5.87 -6.69 -0.10
CA GLU A 93 -5.23 -7.87 -0.68
C GLU A 93 -5.73 -8.05 -2.10
N MET A 94 -4.89 -8.55 -2.97
CA MET A 94 -5.20 -8.71 -4.39
C MET A 94 -4.83 -10.10 -4.87
N THR A 95 -5.74 -10.74 -5.57
CA THR A 95 -5.51 -11.98 -6.32
C THR A 95 -5.57 -11.67 -7.80
N VAL A 96 -4.59 -12.14 -8.57
CA VAL A 96 -4.53 -11.97 -10.01
C VAL A 96 -4.59 -13.32 -10.69
N ASN A 97 -5.56 -13.49 -11.59
CA ASN A 97 -5.71 -14.67 -12.42
C ASN A 97 -5.85 -14.28 -13.89
N GLY A 98 -4.74 -14.33 -14.63
CA GLY A 98 -4.69 -13.80 -15.99
C GLY A 98 -5.03 -12.31 -16.01
N HIS A 99 -6.12 -11.94 -16.70
CA HIS A 99 -6.60 -10.57 -16.81
C HIS A 99 -7.68 -10.22 -15.77
N THR A 100 -7.87 -11.07 -14.76
CA THR A 100 -8.85 -10.84 -13.70
C THR A 100 -8.15 -10.46 -12.40
N TYR A 101 -8.54 -9.32 -11.86
CA TYR A 101 -8.08 -8.78 -10.57
C TYR A 101 -9.22 -8.85 -9.58
N ILE A 102 -9.01 -9.55 -8.47
CA ILE A 102 -9.93 -9.59 -7.32
C ILE A 102 -9.24 -8.86 -6.18
N ILE A 103 -9.83 -7.77 -5.73
CA ILE A 103 -9.29 -6.91 -4.68
C ILE A 103 -10.21 -7.01 -3.48
N GLU A 104 -9.66 -7.44 -2.35
CA GLU A 104 -10.36 -7.54 -1.09
C GLU A 104 -9.92 -6.40 -0.17
N GLU A 105 -10.81 -5.45 0.07
CA GLU A 105 -10.60 -4.38 1.04
C GLU A 105 -10.96 -4.87 2.43
N LYS A 106 -10.00 -4.84 3.33
CA LYS A 106 -10.08 -5.41 4.67
C LYS A 106 -9.81 -4.35 5.73
N ALA A 107 -10.40 -4.56 6.88
CA ALA A 107 -10.14 -3.77 8.06
C ALA A 107 -9.68 -4.67 9.21
N GLN A 108 -8.71 -4.19 9.97
CA GLN A 108 -8.37 -4.73 11.26
C GLN A 108 -9.14 -3.94 12.31
N GLU A 109 -10.04 -4.60 13.01
CA GLU A 109 -10.84 -3.98 14.07
C GLU A 109 -10.01 -3.78 15.34
N GLY A 110 -10.32 -2.71 16.06
CA GLY A 110 -9.78 -2.47 17.39
C GLY A 110 -10.42 -3.39 18.46
N PRO A 111 -9.89 -3.39 19.68
CA PRO A 111 -10.37 -4.24 20.76
C PRO A 111 -11.77 -3.86 21.27
N ILE A 112 -12.27 -2.71 20.89
CA ILE A 112 -13.58 -2.19 21.31
C ILE A 112 -14.44 -2.02 20.07
N SER A 113 -15.52 -2.77 19.97
CA SER A 113 -16.55 -2.54 18.96
C SER A 113 -17.38 -1.31 19.32
N VAL A 114 -17.61 -0.45 18.35
CA VAL A 114 -18.38 0.78 18.50
C VAL A 114 -19.52 0.77 17.46
N ASN A 115 -20.68 1.26 17.85
CA ASN A 115 -21.81 1.34 16.94
C ASN A 115 -21.72 2.65 16.12
N CYS A 116 -20.65 2.80 15.36
CA CYS A 116 -20.52 3.89 14.40
C CYS A 116 -19.73 3.44 13.17
N VAL A 117 -19.99 4.08 12.04
CA VAL A 117 -19.31 3.85 10.77
C VAL A 117 -18.73 5.15 10.23
N CYS A 118 -17.69 5.04 9.47
CA CYS A 118 -16.91 6.14 8.96
C CYS A 118 -16.55 5.93 7.49
N PRO A 119 -16.76 6.90 6.61
CA PRO A 119 -16.28 6.85 5.23
C PRO A 119 -14.79 7.19 5.13
N TYR A 120 -14.09 6.44 4.29
CA TYR A 120 -12.69 6.61 3.95
C TYR A 120 -12.52 6.66 2.43
N ASP A 121 -11.49 7.31 1.95
CA ASP A 121 -11.05 7.14 0.58
C ASP A 121 -9.87 6.19 0.55
N LEU A 122 -9.98 5.16 -0.28
CA LEU A 122 -8.91 4.21 -0.52
C LEU A 122 -8.34 4.45 -1.91
N GLY A 123 -7.04 4.28 -2.06
CA GLY A 123 -6.41 4.39 -3.34
C GLY A 123 -5.33 3.35 -3.52
N TYR A 124 -5.26 2.70 -4.69
CA TYR A 124 -4.25 1.70 -5.01
C TYR A 124 -4.05 1.56 -6.51
N ASP A 125 -2.89 1.05 -6.90
CA ASP A 125 -2.54 0.81 -8.29
C ASP A 125 -2.50 -0.69 -8.58
N ILE A 126 -3.07 -1.10 -9.73
CA ILE A 126 -2.96 -2.45 -10.27
C ILE A 126 -2.12 -2.45 -11.56
N GLY A 127 -1.62 -3.60 -11.96
CA GLY A 127 -0.80 -3.77 -13.16
C GLY A 127 0.64 -4.20 -12.89
N PRO A 128 1.52 -4.24 -13.92
CA PRO A 128 1.38 -3.55 -15.21
C PRO A 128 0.36 -4.22 -16.14
N LEU A 129 -0.40 -3.40 -16.87
CA LEU A 129 -1.40 -3.79 -17.85
C LEU A 129 -0.87 -3.58 -19.27
N THR A 130 -1.31 -4.40 -20.20
CA THR A 130 -0.94 -4.34 -21.62
C THR A 130 -2.00 -3.56 -22.39
N GLU A 131 -1.57 -2.63 -23.22
CA GLU A 131 -2.47 -1.84 -24.08
C GLU A 131 -3.24 -2.73 -25.05
N GLY A 132 -4.54 -2.46 -25.19
CA GLY A 132 -5.45 -3.19 -26.08
C GLY A 132 -6.06 -4.44 -25.43
N GLU A 133 -5.57 -4.90 -24.28
CA GLU A 133 -6.10 -6.07 -23.60
C GLU A 133 -7.30 -5.71 -22.70
N GLU A 134 -8.25 -6.65 -22.60
CA GLU A 134 -9.41 -6.53 -21.74
C GLU A 134 -9.13 -7.09 -20.35
N TYR A 135 -9.52 -6.35 -19.33
CA TYR A 135 -9.35 -6.69 -17.92
C TYR A 135 -10.66 -6.65 -17.16
N SER A 136 -10.82 -7.57 -16.22
CA SER A 136 -11.92 -7.60 -15.25
C SER A 136 -11.39 -7.27 -13.87
N VAL A 137 -12.07 -6.36 -13.17
CA VAL A 137 -11.77 -6.00 -11.78
C VAL A 137 -13.00 -6.23 -10.94
N SER A 138 -12.84 -6.94 -9.82
CA SER A 138 -13.85 -7.12 -8.76
C SER A 138 -13.29 -6.58 -7.46
N ILE A 139 -13.98 -5.64 -6.85
CA ILE A 139 -13.65 -5.05 -5.55
C ILE A 139 -14.65 -5.58 -4.54
N ARG A 140 -14.14 -6.15 -3.45
CA ARG A 140 -14.93 -6.80 -2.41
C ARG A 140 -14.57 -6.23 -1.05
N ARG A 141 -15.55 -6.23 -0.15
CA ARG A 141 -15.35 -5.92 1.26
C ARG A 141 -15.73 -7.15 2.08
N GLY A 142 -14.73 -7.92 2.48
CA GLY A 142 -14.92 -9.23 3.10
C GLY A 142 -14.68 -10.39 2.15
N LYS A 143 -14.90 -11.60 2.63
CA LYS A 143 -14.50 -12.85 1.94
C LYS A 143 -15.57 -13.46 1.03
N SER A 144 -16.81 -12.99 1.07
CA SER A 144 -17.92 -13.57 0.30
C SER A 144 -18.18 -12.81 -1.00
N GLU A 145 -18.74 -13.49 -2.01
CA GLU A 145 -19.18 -12.85 -3.25
C GLU A 145 -20.31 -11.83 -3.02
N GLU A 146 -21.10 -12.03 -1.99
CA GLU A 146 -22.16 -11.11 -1.56
C GLU A 146 -21.60 -9.77 -1.05
N SER A 147 -20.33 -9.72 -0.75
CA SER A 147 -19.63 -8.49 -0.35
C SER A 147 -19.04 -7.70 -1.52
N GLU A 148 -19.41 -8.03 -2.77
CA GLU A 148 -18.92 -7.30 -3.95
C GLU A 148 -19.41 -5.84 -3.90
N VAL A 149 -18.44 -4.93 -3.87
CA VAL A 149 -18.69 -3.48 -3.88
C VAL A 149 -18.85 -2.99 -5.30
N ALA A 150 -17.97 -3.45 -6.18
CA ALA A 150 -17.98 -3.09 -7.60
C ALA A 150 -17.37 -4.20 -8.45
N LYS A 151 -17.89 -4.33 -9.67
CA LYS A 151 -17.29 -5.16 -10.72
C LYS A 151 -17.38 -4.42 -12.05
N PHE A 152 -16.27 -4.39 -12.77
CA PHE A 152 -16.21 -3.74 -14.07
C PHE A 152 -15.20 -4.40 -15.00
N ILE A 153 -15.44 -4.20 -16.29
CA ILE A 153 -14.57 -4.67 -17.38
C ILE A 153 -14.16 -3.45 -18.18
N PHE A 154 -12.91 -3.40 -18.59
CA PHE A 154 -12.39 -2.32 -19.43
C PHE A 154 -11.27 -2.83 -20.34
N THR A 155 -11.11 -2.20 -21.50
CA THR A 155 -9.91 -2.37 -22.34
C THR A 155 -8.89 -1.32 -21.92
N TYR A 156 -7.67 -1.78 -21.60
CA TYR A 156 -6.63 -0.86 -21.14
C TYR A 156 -6.10 0.00 -22.31
N SER A 157 -6.03 1.29 -22.06
CA SER A 157 -5.29 2.26 -22.86
C SER A 157 -4.65 3.30 -21.94
N PRO A 158 -3.59 4.03 -22.39
CA PRO A 158 -2.95 5.07 -21.59
C PRO A 158 -3.88 6.23 -21.16
N THR A 159 -5.06 6.30 -21.76
CA THR A 159 -6.05 7.36 -21.49
C THR A 159 -7.32 6.82 -20.84
N VAL A 160 -7.41 5.51 -20.57
CA VAL A 160 -8.61 4.91 -19.99
C VAL A 160 -8.92 5.52 -18.63
N LYS A 161 -10.19 5.82 -18.42
CA LYS A 161 -10.74 6.29 -17.15
C LYS A 161 -12.21 5.95 -17.09
N GLY A 162 -12.74 5.81 -15.90
CA GLY A 162 -14.17 5.58 -15.68
C GLY A 162 -14.55 5.76 -14.21
N GLN A 163 -15.85 5.70 -13.97
CA GLN A 163 -16.44 5.79 -12.63
C GLN A 163 -17.63 4.85 -12.54
N ILE A 164 -17.78 4.23 -11.38
CA ILE A 164 -18.89 3.37 -11.03
C ILE A 164 -19.45 3.87 -9.70
N SER A 165 -20.75 4.15 -9.67
CA SER A 165 -21.45 4.53 -8.43
C SER A 165 -22.20 3.32 -7.91
N ARG A 166 -22.07 3.05 -6.63
CA ARG A 166 -22.91 2.09 -5.92
C ARG A 166 -24.22 2.80 -5.58
N LYS A 167 -25.33 2.25 -6.07
CA LYS A 167 -26.68 2.72 -5.72
C LYS A 167 -27.18 2.06 -4.45
#